data_0bd5799a11b52c7893fd6f5b8bb4f9c8
#
_entry.id   0bd5799a11b52c7893fd6f5b8bb4f9c8
#
_cell.length_a   1.000
_cell.length_b   1.000
_cell.length_c   1.000
_cell.angle_alpha   90.00
_cell.angle_beta   90.00
_cell.angle_gamma   90.00
#
_symmetry.space_group_name_H-M   'P 1'
#
loop_
_entity.id
_entity.type
_entity.pdbx_description
1 polymer ?
#
loop_
_entity_poly.entity_id
_entity_poly.type
_entity_poly.pdbx_seq_one_letter_code
_entity_poly.pdbx_strand_id
1 'polypeptide(L)'
;KTATSQIMGGVVWGIGMALHEETLVDHTFGRIMNANIAEYHVPVNADVHDIDVIFVDEPDDIVNPLGIKGLGEIGIVGVAAAIANAIYHATGKRVRDLPITLDKLQRRRAV
;
A
#
# COMPACT_ATOMS: atom_id res chain seq x y z
N LYS A 1 -0.18 19.90 8.77
CA LYS A 1 -1.06 18.89 9.39
C LYS A 1 -1.84 18.10 8.35
N THR A 2 -2.64 18.73 7.49
CA THR A 2 -3.45 18.04 6.46
C THR A 2 -2.58 17.27 5.46
N ALA A 3 -1.51 17.86 4.94
CA ALA A 3 -0.59 17.22 4.03
C ALA A 3 0.07 15.97 4.65
N THR A 4 0.55 16.07 5.88
CA THR A 4 1.10 14.93 6.62
C THR A 4 0.07 13.80 6.74
N SER A 5 -1.17 14.14 7.12
CA SER A 5 -2.27 13.16 7.23
C SER A 5 -2.57 12.46 5.90
N GLN A 6 -2.55 13.19 4.79
CA GLN A 6 -2.75 12.60 3.46
C GLN A 6 -1.64 11.62 3.08
N ILE A 7 -0.38 11.96 3.33
CA ILE A 7 0.75 11.05 3.07
C ILE A 7 0.66 9.80 3.95
N MET A 8 0.41 9.96 5.25
CA MET A 8 0.23 8.82 6.16
C MET A 8 -0.91 7.91 5.70
N GLY A 9 -2.06 8.49 5.35
CA GLY A 9 -3.19 7.74 4.81
C GLY A 9 -2.86 6.97 3.54
N GLY A 10 -2.11 7.59 2.62
CA GLY A 10 -1.62 6.94 1.40
C GLY A 10 -0.70 5.76 1.69
N VAL A 11 0.19 5.89 2.67
CA VAL A 11 1.08 4.79 3.08
C VAL A 11 0.28 3.63 3.67
N VAL A 12 -0.66 3.90 4.58
CA VAL A 12 -1.54 2.86 5.16
C VAL A 12 -2.35 2.14 4.09
N TRP A 13 -2.91 2.90 3.15
CA TRP A 13 -3.61 2.32 2.01
C TRP A 13 -2.71 1.42 1.16
N GLY A 14 -1.49 1.86 0.88
CA GLY A 14 -0.50 1.05 0.16
C GLY A 14 -0.08 -0.22 0.90
N ILE A 15 -0.04 -0.20 2.25
CA ILE A 15 0.15 -1.40 3.07
C ILE A 15 -1.01 -2.38 2.85
N GLY A 16 -2.25 -1.89 2.88
CA GLY A 16 -3.45 -2.66 2.58
C GLY A 16 -3.36 -3.35 1.23
N MET A 17 -3.09 -2.57 0.17
CA MET A 17 -2.92 -3.08 -1.19
C MET A 17 -1.82 -4.15 -1.28
N ALA A 18 -0.72 -3.94 -0.57
CA ALA A 18 0.42 -4.85 -0.65
C ALA A 18 0.23 -6.17 0.09
N LEU A 19 -0.47 -6.17 1.23
CA LEU A 19 -0.44 -7.29 2.17
C LEU A 19 -1.80 -7.92 2.47
N HIS A 20 -2.91 -7.18 2.33
CA HIS A 20 -4.20 -7.58 2.88
C HIS A 20 -5.35 -7.62 1.88
N GLU A 21 -5.48 -6.58 1.05
CA GLU A 21 -6.67 -6.37 0.25
C GLU A 21 -6.73 -7.27 -0.97
N GLU A 22 -7.76 -8.08 -1.06
CA GLU A 22 -8.02 -8.95 -2.19
C GLU A 22 -9.53 -9.01 -2.47
N THR A 23 -9.92 -8.75 -3.71
CA THR A 23 -11.31 -8.90 -4.14
C THR A 23 -11.53 -10.32 -4.66
N LEU A 24 -12.38 -11.08 -3.98
CA LEU A 24 -12.75 -12.44 -4.36
C LEU A 24 -14.02 -12.42 -5.20
N VAL A 25 -13.89 -12.83 -6.47
CA VAL A 25 -15.01 -12.86 -7.42
C VAL A 25 -15.54 -14.27 -7.59
N ASP A 26 -16.85 -14.47 -7.36
CA ASP A 26 -17.56 -15.67 -7.75
C ASP A 26 -17.92 -15.59 -9.23
N HIS A 27 -17.17 -16.30 -10.05
CA HIS A 27 -17.35 -16.28 -11.50
C HIS A 27 -18.64 -16.99 -11.98
N THR A 28 -19.24 -17.81 -11.14
CA THR A 28 -20.51 -18.50 -11.48
C THR A 28 -21.69 -17.55 -11.41
N PHE A 29 -21.73 -16.70 -10.38
CA PHE A 29 -22.83 -15.77 -10.16
C PHE A 29 -22.47 -14.30 -10.48
N GLY A 30 -21.21 -14.02 -10.87
CA GLY A 30 -20.76 -12.69 -11.22
C GLY A 30 -20.83 -11.69 -10.05
N ARG A 31 -20.53 -12.15 -8.82
CA ARG A 31 -20.61 -11.32 -7.61
C ARG A 31 -19.30 -11.31 -6.84
N ILE A 32 -19.08 -10.26 -6.06
CA ILE A 32 -17.97 -10.18 -5.11
C ILE A 32 -18.38 -10.96 -3.84
N MET A 33 -17.55 -11.92 -3.45
CA MET A 33 -17.82 -12.80 -2.31
C MET A 33 -17.58 -12.11 -0.97
N ASN A 34 -16.51 -11.33 -0.87
CA ASN A 34 -16.08 -10.62 0.34
C ASN A 34 -16.41 -9.12 0.31
N ALA A 35 -17.67 -8.80 -0.03
CA ALA A 35 -18.15 -7.42 -0.21
C ALA A 35 -18.56 -6.73 1.11
N ASN A 36 -17.92 -7.07 2.23
CA ASN A 36 -18.19 -6.45 3.52
C ASN A 36 -16.90 -6.32 4.35
N ILE A 37 -16.91 -5.43 5.34
CA ILE A 37 -15.72 -5.10 6.14
C ILE A 37 -15.22 -6.24 7.03
N ALA A 38 -16.05 -7.26 7.28
CA ALA A 38 -15.64 -8.41 8.06
C ALA A 38 -14.80 -9.41 7.25
N GLU A 39 -14.94 -9.40 5.94
CA GLU A 39 -14.27 -10.32 5.02
C GLU A 39 -13.26 -9.63 4.10
N TYR A 40 -13.44 -8.34 3.83
CA TYR A 40 -12.46 -7.55 3.08
C TYR A 40 -11.46 -6.93 4.05
N HIS A 41 -10.26 -7.48 4.09
CA HIS A 41 -9.24 -7.11 5.07
C HIS A 41 -8.56 -5.81 4.70
N VAL A 42 -8.60 -4.84 5.62
CA VAL A 42 -7.83 -3.59 5.55
C VAL A 42 -6.89 -3.50 6.75
N PRO A 43 -5.78 -2.77 6.68
CA PRO A 43 -4.88 -2.60 7.81
C PRO A 43 -5.59 -1.96 9.01
N VAL A 44 -5.30 -2.45 10.19
CA VAL A 44 -5.72 -1.86 11.46
C VAL A 44 -4.53 -1.23 12.17
N ASN A 45 -4.77 -0.46 13.23
CA ASN A 45 -3.70 0.22 13.95
C ASN A 45 -2.59 -0.70 14.45
N ALA A 46 -2.90 -1.97 14.73
CA ALA A 46 -1.91 -2.97 15.14
C ALA A 46 -0.95 -3.38 14.02
N ASP A 47 -1.34 -3.20 12.76
CA ASP A 47 -0.53 -3.57 11.60
C ASP A 47 0.45 -2.46 11.18
N VAL A 48 0.21 -1.25 11.67
CA VAL A 48 0.98 -0.05 11.31
C VAL A 48 1.67 0.49 12.55
N HIS A 49 3.01 0.45 12.57
CA HIS A 49 3.78 0.96 13.70
C HIS A 49 3.89 2.48 13.66
N ASP A 50 4.89 2.99 12.98
CA ASP A 50 5.18 4.41 12.89
C ASP A 50 5.44 4.82 11.46
N ILE A 51 4.99 6.02 11.10
CA ILE A 51 5.18 6.58 9.76
C ILE A 51 5.71 8.01 9.92
N ASP A 52 6.98 8.19 9.58
CA ASP A 52 7.59 9.50 9.49
C ASP A 52 7.34 10.13 8.11
N VAL A 53 6.86 11.37 8.12
CA VAL A 53 6.64 12.13 6.90
C VAL A 53 7.56 13.34 6.89
N ILE A 54 8.48 13.35 5.95
CA ILE A 54 9.46 14.42 5.75
C ILE A 54 9.12 15.17 4.46
N PHE A 55 8.86 16.47 4.59
CA PHE A 55 8.70 17.36 3.43
C PHE A 55 10.05 18.00 3.13
N VAL A 56 10.52 17.79 1.91
CA VAL A 56 11.67 18.54 1.39
C VAL A 56 11.16 19.89 0.92
N ASP A 57 11.68 20.96 1.52
CA ASP A 57 11.28 22.31 1.16
C ASP A 57 11.92 22.70 -0.18
N GLU A 58 11.10 22.71 -1.21
CA GLU A 58 11.49 23.04 -2.57
C GLU A 58 10.41 23.95 -3.18
N PRO A 59 10.51 25.28 -2.97
CA PRO A 59 9.59 26.24 -3.54
C PRO A 59 9.69 26.25 -5.06
N ASP A 60 8.54 26.28 -5.73
CA ASP A 60 8.44 26.31 -7.18
C ASP A 60 7.43 27.37 -7.61
N ASP A 61 7.94 28.53 -7.94
CA ASP A 61 7.14 29.69 -8.39
C ASP A 61 6.87 29.66 -9.91
N ILE A 62 7.48 28.69 -10.63
CA ILE A 62 7.34 28.58 -12.09
C ILE A 62 6.05 27.87 -12.46
N VAL A 63 5.70 26.79 -11.75
CA VAL A 63 4.49 26.00 -12.01
C VAL A 63 3.22 26.82 -11.77
N ASN A 64 3.17 27.54 -10.69
CA ASN A 64 2.13 28.55 -10.43
C ASN A 64 2.59 29.61 -9.42
N PRO A 65 2.04 30.84 -9.49
CA PRO A 65 2.49 31.95 -8.64
C PRO A 65 2.25 31.75 -7.14
N LEU A 66 1.42 30.79 -6.74
CA LEU A 66 1.12 30.48 -5.35
C LEU A 66 1.98 29.33 -4.81
N GLY A 67 2.85 28.72 -5.64
CA GLY A 67 3.66 27.57 -5.26
C GLY A 67 2.84 26.32 -4.90
N ILE A 68 1.61 26.21 -5.41
CA ILE A 68 0.72 25.09 -5.12
C ILE A 68 1.18 23.83 -5.87
N LYS A 69 1.32 22.73 -5.16
CA LYS A 69 1.63 21.41 -5.71
C LYS A 69 0.55 20.40 -5.34
N GLY A 70 0.31 19.43 -6.25
CA GLY A 70 -0.58 18.31 -5.98
C GLY A 70 0.04 17.37 -4.94
N LEU A 71 -0.80 16.84 -4.05
CA LEU A 71 -0.34 15.92 -3.01
C LEU A 71 -1.28 14.72 -2.86
N GLY A 72 -2.58 14.92 -2.89
CA GLY A 72 -3.69 13.96 -2.79
C GLY A 72 -3.30 12.51 -2.48
N GLU A 73 -3.14 11.70 -3.51
CA GLU A 73 -2.84 10.27 -3.40
C GLU A 73 -1.36 9.93 -3.68
N ILE A 74 -0.48 10.92 -3.71
CA ILE A 74 0.93 10.67 -4.02
C ILE A 74 1.61 9.72 -3.02
N GLY A 75 1.12 9.68 -1.78
CA GLY A 75 1.66 8.84 -0.71
C GLY A 75 1.53 7.34 -0.96
N ILE A 76 0.58 6.89 -1.80
CA ILE A 76 0.38 5.45 -2.08
C ILE A 76 1.31 4.90 -3.18
N VAL A 77 1.75 5.74 -4.10
CA VAL A 77 2.33 5.34 -5.39
C VAL A 77 3.50 4.36 -5.28
N GLY A 78 4.39 4.56 -4.33
CA GLY A 78 5.59 3.74 -4.16
C GLY A 78 5.48 2.63 -3.11
N VAL A 79 4.41 2.58 -2.32
CA VAL A 79 4.35 1.78 -1.09
C VAL A 79 4.37 0.29 -1.37
N ALA A 80 3.54 -0.20 -2.28
CA ALA A 80 3.49 -1.64 -2.60
C ALA A 80 4.84 -2.15 -3.11
N ALA A 81 5.52 -1.37 -3.95
CA ALA A 81 6.84 -1.72 -4.45
C ALA A 81 7.91 -1.71 -3.33
N ALA A 82 7.84 -0.73 -2.42
CA ALA A 82 8.73 -0.64 -1.27
C ALA A 82 8.57 -1.85 -0.34
N ILE A 83 7.33 -2.25 -0.04
CA ILE A 83 7.02 -3.44 0.77
C ILE A 83 7.51 -4.71 0.09
N ALA A 84 7.25 -4.88 -1.21
CA ALA A 84 7.75 -6.04 -1.96
C ALA A 84 9.28 -6.13 -1.94
N ASN A 85 9.98 -5.01 -2.00
CA ASN A 85 11.43 -4.95 -1.89
C ASN A 85 11.92 -5.24 -0.47
N ALA A 86 11.25 -4.72 0.54
CA ALA A 86 11.56 -5.01 1.94
C ALA A 86 11.42 -6.51 2.27
N ILE A 87 10.33 -7.12 1.79
CA ILE A 87 10.11 -8.57 1.93
C ILE A 87 11.20 -9.36 1.21
N TYR A 88 11.56 -8.97 -0.01
CA TYR A 88 12.66 -9.62 -0.72
C TYR A 88 13.98 -9.49 0.05
N HIS A 89 14.28 -8.33 0.56
CA HIS A 89 15.50 -8.08 1.35
C HIS A 89 15.54 -8.95 2.62
N ALA A 90 14.40 -9.09 3.29
CA ALA A 90 14.30 -9.87 4.53
C ALA A 90 14.32 -11.40 4.31
N THR A 91 13.76 -11.87 3.20
CA THR A 91 13.46 -13.31 2.99
C THR A 91 14.18 -13.94 1.79
N GLY A 92 14.74 -13.15 0.91
CA GLY A 92 15.27 -13.58 -0.39
C GLY A 92 14.19 -14.05 -1.38
N LYS A 93 12.90 -13.93 -1.03
CA LYS A 93 11.78 -14.37 -1.88
C LYS A 93 11.17 -13.20 -2.63
N ARG A 94 11.14 -13.29 -3.96
CA ARG A 94 10.51 -12.28 -4.81
C ARG A 94 9.09 -12.71 -5.15
N VAL A 95 8.11 -12.02 -4.57
CA VAL A 95 6.69 -12.15 -4.92
C VAL A 95 6.32 -10.99 -5.85
N ARG A 96 5.59 -11.28 -6.92
CA ARG A 96 5.15 -10.30 -7.93
C ARG A 96 3.63 -10.17 -8.03
N ASP A 97 2.91 -10.98 -7.26
CA ASP A 97 1.45 -11.00 -7.24
C ASP A 97 0.95 -10.49 -5.91
N LEU A 98 0.16 -9.42 -5.94
CA LEU A 98 -0.47 -8.83 -4.76
C LEU A 98 -1.80 -9.52 -4.44
N PRO A 99 -2.21 -9.52 -3.17
CA PRO A 99 -1.44 -9.18 -1.98
C PRO A 99 -0.33 -10.20 -1.69
N ILE A 100 0.74 -9.76 -1.02
CA ILE A 100 1.85 -10.63 -0.61
C ILE A 100 1.49 -11.30 0.71
N THR A 101 0.74 -12.38 0.62
CA THR A 101 0.25 -13.14 1.77
C THR A 101 1.31 -14.10 2.33
N LEU A 102 1.13 -14.53 3.58
CA LEU A 102 2.12 -15.38 4.28
C LEU A 102 2.35 -16.72 3.58
N ASP A 103 1.32 -17.32 2.97
CA ASP A 103 1.43 -18.56 2.22
C ASP A 103 2.38 -18.43 1.02
N LYS A 104 2.38 -17.28 0.33
CA LYS A 104 3.31 -17.01 -0.77
C LYS A 104 4.77 -16.96 -0.30
N LEU A 105 4.98 -16.56 0.94
CA LEU A 105 6.31 -16.54 1.56
C LEU A 105 6.74 -17.90 2.12
N GLN A 106 5.80 -18.76 2.50
CA GLN A 106 6.08 -20.09 3.04
C GLN A 106 6.33 -21.13 1.96
N ARG A 107 5.80 -20.97 0.75
CA ARG A 107 6.00 -21.91 -0.36
C ARG A 107 7.50 -22.10 -0.62
N ARG A 108 8.01 -23.30 -0.39
CA ARG A 108 9.36 -23.69 -0.84
C ARG A 108 9.35 -23.60 -2.37
N ARG A 109 10.38 -23.00 -2.95
CA ARG A 109 10.61 -23.18 -4.39
C ARG A 109 10.70 -24.69 -4.62
N ALA A 110 9.82 -25.25 -5.45
CA ALA A 110 10.06 -26.56 -6.01
C ALA A 110 11.41 -26.49 -6.75
N VAL A 111 12.35 -27.32 -6.33
CA VAL A 111 13.68 -27.47 -6.92
C VAL A 111 13.50 -28.09 -8.29
#